data_4f1da132ddbc27bc649578512e46e91a
#
_entry.id   4f1da132ddbc27bc649578512e46e91a
#
_cell.length_a   1.000
_cell.length_b   1.000
_cell.length_c   1.000
_cell.angle_alpha   90.00
_cell.angle_beta   90.00
_cell.angle_gamma   90.00
#
_symmetry.space_group_name_H-M   'P 1'
#
loop_
_entity.id
_entity.type
_entity.pdbx_description
1 polymer ?
#
loop_
_entity_poly.entity_id
_entity_poly.type
_entity_poly.pdbx_seq_one_letter_code
_entity_poly.pdbx_strand_id
1 'polypeptide(L)'
;MPAANIRALEKARGLAADVIILDLEDAVAPEEKDAARERAVRLLPDYAPRETVIRINPAGTPWHQADLEAAAKSGADAILLPKLTDPEQVIRARADARNIALWAMIETPRALFSALAIADAGARCLVLGSNDMLHAMEGRHREDRANLHTAMSLCVLAARAAGITALDGVHNDLDAAQDFRNACVMARDFGFDGKSVIHPSQIAAVNQAFSPSPDDIAYARRVLDAFAREPGKGVITLDRRMLEALDADIAARILARAGL
;
A
#
# COMPACT_ATOMS: atom_id res chain seq x y z
N MET A 1 -6.27 2.20 10.85
CA MET A 1 -6.76 2.81 12.11
C MET A 1 -7.01 1.73 13.15
N PRO A 2 -6.73 1.98 14.45
CA PRO A 2 -6.97 0.99 15.49
C PRO A 2 -8.45 0.65 15.62
N ALA A 3 -8.80 -0.65 15.59
CA ALA A 3 -10.19 -1.08 15.75
C ALA A 3 -10.71 -0.92 17.20
N ALA A 4 -9.84 -0.62 18.14
CA ALA A 4 -10.19 -0.22 19.49
C ALA A 4 -10.69 1.24 19.59
N ASN A 5 -10.33 2.12 18.66
CA ASN A 5 -10.65 3.56 18.70
C ASN A 5 -11.99 3.87 17.99
N ILE A 6 -13.08 3.84 18.75
CA ILE A 6 -14.45 4.08 18.22
C ILE A 6 -14.58 5.42 17.51
N ARG A 7 -14.01 6.50 18.06
CA ARG A 7 -14.08 7.83 17.45
C ARG A 7 -13.37 7.89 16.09
N ALA A 8 -12.21 7.23 15.99
CA ALA A 8 -11.49 7.14 14.71
C ALA A 8 -12.29 6.35 13.67
N LEU A 9 -12.91 5.25 14.08
CA LEU A 9 -13.77 4.42 13.23
C LEU A 9 -14.97 5.20 12.70
N GLU A 10 -15.67 5.94 13.54
CA GLU A 10 -16.79 6.79 13.12
C GLU A 10 -16.34 7.89 12.15
N LYS A 11 -15.27 8.60 12.47
CA LYS A 11 -14.71 9.64 11.61
C LYS A 11 -14.29 9.12 10.23
N ALA A 12 -13.82 7.88 10.16
CA ALA A 12 -13.36 7.27 8.92
C ALA A 12 -14.45 7.11 7.85
N ARG A 13 -15.71 7.06 8.22
CA ARG A 13 -16.84 6.95 7.28
C ARG A 13 -16.84 8.06 6.23
N GLY A 14 -16.41 9.28 6.60
CA GLY A 14 -16.38 10.45 5.74
C GLY A 14 -15.03 10.83 5.14
N LEU A 15 -13.98 10.01 5.31
CA LEU A 15 -12.65 10.34 4.81
C LEU A 15 -12.50 9.99 3.32
N ALA A 16 -11.79 10.83 2.58
CA ALA A 16 -11.49 10.66 1.16
C ALA A 16 -10.26 9.71 0.95
N ALA A 17 -10.34 8.52 1.55
CA ALA A 17 -9.34 7.46 1.38
C ALA A 17 -9.94 6.35 0.50
N ASP A 18 -9.14 5.73 -0.36
CA ASP A 18 -9.57 4.64 -1.23
C ASP A 18 -9.74 3.34 -0.44
N VAL A 19 -8.90 3.15 0.58
CA VAL A 19 -8.85 1.94 1.41
C VAL A 19 -8.95 2.30 2.88
N ILE A 20 -9.69 1.49 3.64
CA ILE A 20 -9.78 1.57 5.10
C ILE A 20 -9.15 0.33 5.71
N ILE A 21 -8.00 0.50 6.39
CA ILE A 21 -7.35 -0.59 7.11
C ILE A 21 -7.79 -0.55 8.58
N LEU A 22 -8.53 -1.59 9.01
CA LEU A 22 -8.92 -1.81 10.40
C LEU A 22 -7.83 -2.63 11.08
N ASP A 23 -7.19 -2.04 12.07
CA ASP A 23 -6.01 -2.60 12.70
C ASP A 23 -6.35 -3.33 14.00
N LEU A 24 -5.96 -4.61 14.08
CA LEU A 24 -6.07 -5.45 15.27
C LEU A 24 -4.70 -5.67 15.95
N GLU A 25 -3.64 -5.14 15.34
CA GLU A 25 -2.25 -5.42 15.74
C GLU A 25 -1.71 -4.37 16.74
N ASP A 26 -0.56 -3.79 16.50
CA ASP A 26 0.25 -2.98 17.42
C ASP A 26 -0.52 -1.86 18.14
N ALA A 27 -1.50 -1.24 17.47
CA ALA A 27 -2.27 -0.15 18.02
C ALA A 27 -3.46 -0.58 18.91
N VAL A 28 -3.60 -1.87 19.21
CA VAL A 28 -4.65 -2.45 20.07
C VAL A 28 -4.02 -3.16 21.26
N ALA A 29 -4.40 -2.79 22.49
CA ALA A 29 -3.91 -3.42 23.70
C ALA A 29 -4.36 -4.91 23.78
N PRO A 30 -3.58 -5.80 24.40
CA PRO A 30 -3.88 -7.23 24.51
C PRO A 30 -5.28 -7.53 25.02
N GLU A 31 -5.74 -6.82 26.03
CA GLU A 31 -7.06 -6.97 26.65
C GLU A 31 -8.22 -6.51 25.77
N GLU A 32 -7.94 -5.71 24.75
CA GLU A 32 -8.95 -5.16 23.83
C GLU A 32 -9.04 -5.94 22.50
N LYS A 33 -8.13 -6.90 22.24
CA LYS A 33 -8.00 -7.60 20.96
C LYS A 33 -9.30 -8.26 20.50
N ASP A 34 -9.97 -8.98 21.37
CA ASP A 34 -11.21 -9.68 21.04
C ASP A 34 -12.35 -8.69 20.71
N ALA A 35 -12.53 -7.68 21.54
CA ALA A 35 -13.53 -6.63 21.31
C ALA A 35 -13.23 -5.80 20.04
N ALA A 36 -11.96 -5.55 19.74
CA ALA A 36 -11.53 -4.87 18.53
C ALA A 36 -11.83 -5.72 17.28
N ARG A 37 -11.57 -7.02 17.30
CA ARG A 37 -11.90 -7.96 16.23
C ARG A 37 -13.40 -7.97 15.91
N GLU A 38 -14.25 -8.14 16.94
CA GLU A 38 -15.71 -8.12 16.76
C GLU A 38 -16.19 -6.78 16.19
N ARG A 39 -15.62 -5.67 16.66
CA ARG A 39 -15.96 -4.33 16.20
C ARG A 39 -15.51 -4.11 14.75
N ALA A 40 -14.31 -4.55 14.39
CA ALA A 40 -13.81 -4.46 13.02
C ALA A 40 -14.76 -5.14 12.04
N VAL A 41 -15.12 -6.39 12.30
CA VAL A 41 -16.05 -7.17 11.46
C VAL A 41 -17.42 -6.50 11.36
N ARG A 42 -17.96 -6.03 12.48
CA ARG A 42 -19.30 -5.40 12.51
C ARG A 42 -19.38 -4.11 11.70
N LEU A 43 -18.30 -3.33 11.65
CA LEU A 43 -18.32 -1.99 11.02
C LEU A 43 -17.90 -1.98 9.55
N LEU A 44 -17.45 -3.10 8.98
CA LEU A 44 -17.06 -3.17 7.57
C LEU A 44 -18.09 -2.59 6.59
N PRO A 45 -19.40 -2.91 6.70
CA PRO A 45 -20.39 -2.39 5.77
C PRO A 45 -20.50 -0.84 5.75
N ASP A 46 -20.11 -0.19 6.85
CA ASP A 46 -20.19 1.27 6.99
C ASP A 46 -19.16 2.00 6.12
N TYR A 47 -18.18 1.29 5.57
CA TYR A 47 -17.12 1.88 4.77
C TYR A 47 -17.34 1.74 3.25
N ALA A 48 -18.35 0.99 2.83
CA ALA A 48 -18.67 0.87 1.40
C ALA A 48 -18.91 2.25 0.73
N PRO A 49 -18.50 2.45 -0.53
CA PRO A 49 -17.95 1.44 -1.46
C PRO A 49 -16.41 1.30 -1.43
N ARG A 50 -15.73 1.81 -0.42
CA ARG A 50 -14.26 1.76 -0.31
C ARG A 50 -13.80 0.34 0.02
N GLU A 51 -12.60 0.02 -0.46
CA GLU A 51 -11.93 -1.22 -0.11
C GLU A 51 -11.65 -1.28 1.38
N THR A 52 -11.93 -2.42 1.99
CA THR A 52 -11.76 -2.66 3.43
C THR A 52 -10.75 -3.76 3.67
N VAL A 53 -9.79 -3.49 4.55
CA VAL A 53 -8.71 -4.40 4.90
C VAL A 53 -8.67 -4.59 6.41
N ILE A 54 -8.48 -5.81 6.88
CA ILE A 54 -8.24 -6.09 8.30
C ILE A 54 -6.78 -6.47 8.48
N ARG A 55 -6.00 -5.66 9.23
CA ARG A 55 -4.67 -6.05 9.67
C ARG A 55 -4.81 -6.91 10.91
N ILE A 56 -4.47 -8.18 10.78
CA ILE A 56 -4.57 -9.18 11.86
C ILE A 56 -3.31 -9.20 12.73
N ASN A 57 -3.36 -9.91 13.86
CA ASN A 57 -2.18 -10.13 14.67
C ASN A 57 -1.18 -11.10 14.00
N PRO A 58 0.13 -10.98 14.29
CA PRO A 58 1.18 -11.81 13.71
C PRO A 58 1.00 -13.30 13.96
N ALA A 59 1.46 -14.13 13.03
CA ALA A 59 1.56 -15.57 13.25
C ALA A 59 2.37 -15.91 14.52
N GLY A 60 1.91 -16.89 15.28
CA GLY A 60 2.52 -17.27 16.56
C GLY A 60 1.96 -16.52 17.78
N THR A 61 1.10 -15.52 17.59
CA THR A 61 0.36 -14.88 18.68
C THR A 61 -0.95 -15.64 18.99
N PRO A 62 -1.47 -15.55 20.22
CA PRO A 62 -2.72 -16.22 20.58
C PRO A 62 -3.95 -15.74 19.78
N TRP A 63 -3.89 -14.58 19.20
CA TRP A 63 -5.02 -13.95 18.49
C TRP A 63 -5.05 -14.27 16.99
N HIS A 64 -3.89 -14.63 16.39
CA HIS A 64 -3.72 -14.77 14.94
C HIS A 64 -4.81 -15.63 14.29
N GLN A 65 -5.03 -16.84 14.78
CA GLN A 65 -5.97 -17.77 14.16
C GLN A 65 -7.41 -17.27 14.24
N ALA A 66 -7.82 -16.73 15.40
CA ALA A 66 -9.15 -16.17 15.58
C ALA A 66 -9.39 -14.93 14.72
N ASP A 67 -8.37 -14.06 14.54
CA ASP A 67 -8.44 -12.91 13.65
C ASP A 67 -8.57 -13.33 12.20
N LEU A 68 -7.75 -14.28 11.75
CA LEU A 68 -7.77 -14.81 10.38
C LEU A 68 -9.14 -15.41 10.04
N GLU A 69 -9.69 -16.24 10.91
CA GLU A 69 -11.01 -16.83 10.71
C GLU A 69 -12.14 -15.81 10.72
N ALA A 70 -12.08 -14.82 11.60
CA ALA A 70 -13.07 -13.74 11.66
C ALA A 70 -13.01 -12.87 10.40
N ALA A 71 -11.81 -12.47 9.99
CA ALA A 71 -11.60 -11.69 8.78
C ALA A 71 -12.06 -12.48 7.53
N ALA A 72 -11.73 -13.77 7.42
CA ALA A 72 -12.13 -14.62 6.30
C ALA A 72 -13.66 -14.79 6.14
N LYS A 73 -14.44 -14.52 7.18
CA LYS A 73 -15.91 -14.61 7.19
C LYS A 73 -16.60 -13.24 7.17
N SER A 74 -15.83 -12.15 7.28
CA SER A 74 -16.36 -10.82 7.54
C SER A 74 -16.91 -10.08 6.32
N GLY A 75 -16.51 -10.46 5.12
CA GLY A 75 -16.77 -9.70 3.90
C GLY A 75 -15.77 -8.56 3.66
N ALA A 76 -14.64 -8.52 4.37
CA ALA A 76 -13.53 -7.63 4.04
C ALA A 76 -12.96 -7.99 2.66
N ASP A 77 -12.42 -6.99 1.96
CA ASP A 77 -11.81 -7.19 0.65
C ASP A 77 -10.42 -7.83 0.74
N ALA A 78 -9.68 -7.54 1.81
CA ALA A 78 -8.37 -8.13 2.05
C ALA A 78 -8.04 -8.32 3.54
N ILE A 79 -7.07 -9.21 3.78
CA ILE A 79 -6.42 -9.43 5.08
C ILE A 79 -4.97 -9.02 4.95
N LEU A 80 -4.50 -8.08 5.79
CA LEU A 80 -3.12 -7.66 5.85
C LEU A 80 -2.36 -8.47 6.90
N LEU A 81 -1.36 -9.20 6.46
CA LEU A 81 -0.49 -10.05 7.28
C LEU A 81 0.74 -9.26 7.74
N PRO A 82 0.89 -8.97 9.04
CA PRO A 82 2.06 -8.27 9.57
C PRO A 82 3.20 -9.24 9.91
N LYS A 83 4.38 -8.68 10.20
CA LYS A 83 5.56 -9.35 10.76
C LYS A 83 5.96 -10.64 10.01
N LEU A 84 5.75 -10.65 8.69
CA LEU A 84 6.17 -11.78 7.85
C LEU A 84 7.69 -11.94 7.87
N THR A 85 8.14 -13.18 7.73
CA THR A 85 9.55 -13.55 7.62
C THR A 85 9.85 -14.45 6.42
N ASP A 86 8.84 -15.19 5.96
CA ASP A 86 8.98 -16.17 4.88
C ASP A 86 7.66 -16.36 4.11
N PRO A 87 7.69 -16.90 2.87
CA PRO A 87 6.51 -17.12 2.04
C PRO A 87 5.55 -18.18 2.58
N GLU A 88 6.03 -19.11 3.42
CA GLU A 88 5.22 -20.18 3.99
C GLU A 88 4.10 -19.63 4.88
N GLN A 89 4.31 -18.46 5.50
CA GLN A 89 3.28 -17.80 6.30
C GLN A 89 2.11 -17.33 5.43
N VAL A 90 2.38 -16.85 4.21
CA VAL A 90 1.33 -16.48 3.24
C VAL A 90 0.60 -17.72 2.73
N ILE A 91 1.32 -18.81 2.42
CA ILE A 91 0.74 -20.08 1.96
C ILE A 91 -0.22 -20.64 3.03
N ARG A 92 0.22 -20.66 4.31
CA ARG A 92 -0.63 -21.11 5.41
C ARG A 92 -1.86 -20.22 5.60
N ALA A 93 -1.67 -18.91 5.65
CA ALA A 93 -2.79 -17.97 5.78
C ALA A 93 -3.79 -18.10 4.64
N ARG A 94 -3.32 -18.35 3.41
CA ARG A 94 -4.17 -18.52 2.23
C ARG A 94 -5.09 -19.75 2.32
N ALA A 95 -4.64 -20.83 2.95
CA ALA A 95 -5.47 -22.03 3.16
C ALA A 95 -6.72 -21.72 4.02
N ASP A 96 -6.57 -20.84 5.02
CA ASP A 96 -7.63 -20.45 5.94
C ASP A 96 -8.40 -19.21 5.49
N ALA A 97 -7.78 -18.33 4.70
CA ALA A 97 -8.36 -17.09 4.21
C ALA A 97 -9.45 -17.28 3.15
N ARG A 98 -9.68 -18.52 2.69
CA ARG A 98 -10.67 -18.83 1.65
C ARG A 98 -10.36 -18.08 0.35
N ASN A 99 -11.27 -17.18 -0.09
CA ASN A 99 -11.12 -16.40 -1.32
C ASN A 99 -10.76 -14.93 -1.08
N ILE A 100 -10.53 -14.51 0.17
CA ILE A 100 -10.16 -13.12 0.47
C ILE A 100 -8.72 -12.87 0.02
N ALA A 101 -8.47 -11.69 -0.54
CA ALA A 101 -7.13 -11.27 -0.93
C ALA A 101 -6.21 -11.16 0.30
N LEU A 102 -4.94 -11.56 0.14
CA LEU A 102 -3.93 -11.38 1.17
C LEU A 102 -3.02 -10.21 0.78
N TRP A 103 -2.81 -9.30 1.69
CA TRP A 103 -1.79 -8.27 1.64
C TRP A 103 -0.65 -8.64 2.59
N ALA A 104 0.56 -8.29 2.25
CA ALA A 104 1.76 -8.64 3.01
C ALA A 104 2.50 -7.39 3.48
N MET A 105 2.70 -7.24 4.80
CA MET A 105 3.60 -6.21 5.30
C MET A 105 5.06 -6.67 5.17
N ILE A 106 5.85 -5.84 4.48
CA ILE A 106 7.29 -5.99 4.33
C ILE A 106 7.95 -5.07 5.33
N GLU A 107 8.16 -5.56 6.53
CA GLU A 107 8.59 -4.77 7.69
C GLU A 107 9.70 -5.43 8.50
N THR A 108 10.16 -6.58 8.05
CA THR A 108 11.35 -7.26 8.60
C THR A 108 12.41 -7.39 7.52
N PRO A 109 13.72 -7.37 7.85
CA PRO A 109 14.76 -7.60 6.87
C PRO A 109 14.62 -8.95 6.15
N ARG A 110 14.17 -9.99 6.87
CA ARG A 110 13.94 -11.31 6.28
C ARG A 110 12.80 -11.29 5.25
N ALA A 111 11.68 -10.64 5.56
CA ALA A 111 10.59 -10.45 4.59
C ALA A 111 11.05 -9.65 3.38
N LEU A 112 11.88 -8.63 3.58
CA LEU A 112 12.41 -7.81 2.48
C LEU A 112 13.22 -8.65 1.48
N PHE A 113 14.13 -9.49 1.96
CA PHE A 113 14.90 -10.39 1.10
C PHE A 113 14.07 -11.52 0.48
N SER A 114 12.88 -11.80 1.03
CA SER A 114 11.94 -12.78 0.51
C SER A 114 10.73 -12.15 -0.19
N ALA A 115 10.74 -10.83 -0.45
CA ALA A 115 9.56 -10.08 -0.89
C ALA A 115 8.94 -10.62 -2.19
N LEU A 116 9.75 -11.01 -3.16
CA LEU A 116 9.25 -11.65 -4.39
C LEU A 116 8.62 -13.02 -4.10
N ALA A 117 9.26 -13.86 -3.31
CA ALA A 117 8.71 -15.17 -2.93
C ALA A 117 7.40 -15.03 -2.12
N ILE A 118 7.29 -14.02 -1.26
CA ILE A 118 6.07 -13.66 -0.53
C ILE A 118 4.96 -13.23 -1.51
N ALA A 119 5.29 -12.43 -2.51
CA ALA A 119 4.35 -12.03 -3.55
C ALA A 119 3.86 -13.23 -4.38
N ASP A 120 4.78 -14.07 -4.83
CA ASP A 120 4.49 -15.29 -5.61
C ASP A 120 3.68 -16.34 -4.81
N ALA A 121 3.82 -16.36 -3.48
CA ALA A 121 3.01 -17.19 -2.59
C ALA A 121 1.52 -16.79 -2.58
N GLY A 122 1.17 -15.66 -3.18
CA GLY A 122 -0.20 -15.24 -3.43
C GLY A 122 -0.63 -13.97 -2.74
N ALA A 123 0.30 -13.15 -2.26
CA ALA A 123 -0.03 -11.79 -1.85
C ALA A 123 -0.50 -10.96 -3.06
N ARG A 124 -1.44 -10.04 -2.83
CA ARG A 124 -1.98 -9.13 -3.86
C ARG A 124 -1.48 -7.69 -3.70
N CYS A 125 -0.90 -7.40 -2.56
CA CYS A 125 -0.31 -6.09 -2.26
C CYS A 125 0.86 -6.28 -1.29
N LEU A 126 1.96 -5.57 -1.52
CA LEU A 126 3.04 -5.42 -0.57
C LEU A 126 2.92 -4.03 0.09
N VAL A 127 2.94 -3.99 1.41
CA VAL A 127 2.91 -2.76 2.20
C VAL A 127 4.23 -2.62 2.94
N LEU A 128 4.99 -1.55 2.68
CA LEU A 128 6.24 -1.32 3.41
C LEU A 128 5.95 -0.86 4.84
N GLY A 129 6.37 -1.62 5.84
CA GLY A 129 6.29 -1.25 7.25
C GLY A 129 7.56 -0.52 7.70
N SER A 130 7.64 0.79 7.44
CA SER A 130 8.87 1.58 7.62
C SER A 130 9.36 1.67 9.06
N ASN A 131 8.44 1.69 10.05
CA ASN A 131 8.81 1.80 11.47
C ASN A 131 9.50 0.52 11.96
N ASP A 132 8.86 -0.63 11.74
CA ASP A 132 9.39 -1.93 12.13
C ASP A 132 10.66 -2.27 11.36
N MET A 133 10.73 -1.90 10.07
CA MET A 133 11.96 -2.06 9.28
C MET A 133 13.11 -1.26 9.88
N LEU A 134 12.89 0.02 10.23
CA LEU A 134 13.92 0.85 10.89
C LEU A 134 14.32 0.28 12.24
N HIS A 135 13.37 -0.19 13.03
CA HIS A 135 13.64 -0.82 14.32
C HIS A 135 14.51 -2.08 14.14
N ALA A 136 14.13 -2.96 13.21
CA ALA A 136 14.86 -4.18 12.92
C ALA A 136 16.27 -3.95 12.32
N MET A 137 16.48 -2.82 11.65
CA MET A 137 17.78 -2.38 11.14
C MET A 137 18.63 -1.66 12.19
N GLU A 138 18.10 -1.42 13.41
CA GLU A 138 18.69 -0.54 14.43
C GLU A 138 18.96 0.88 13.88
N GLY A 139 18.12 1.28 12.91
CA GLY A 139 18.21 2.55 12.19
C GLY A 139 17.48 3.69 12.90
N ARG A 140 17.66 4.91 12.40
CA ARG A 140 16.98 6.11 12.89
C ARG A 140 16.09 6.70 11.82
N HIS A 141 15.01 7.35 12.24
CA HIS A 141 14.21 8.17 11.34
C HIS A 141 15.05 9.30 10.75
N ARG A 142 14.91 9.53 9.44
CA ARG A 142 15.54 10.60 8.67
C ARG A 142 14.48 11.23 7.77
N GLU A 143 14.52 12.56 7.63
CA GLU A 143 13.61 13.29 6.73
C GLU A 143 13.73 12.83 5.28
N ASP A 144 14.98 12.60 4.82
CA ASP A 144 15.28 12.13 3.47
C ASP A 144 15.05 10.61 3.27
N ARG A 145 14.72 9.87 4.32
CA ARG A 145 14.52 8.41 4.32
C ARG A 145 15.63 7.61 3.60
N ALA A 146 16.84 8.19 3.46
CA ALA A 146 17.92 7.61 2.67
C ALA A 146 18.30 6.18 3.11
N ASN A 147 18.20 5.89 4.40
CA ASN A 147 18.43 4.56 4.95
C ASN A 147 17.33 3.52 4.60
N LEU A 148 16.18 3.95 4.10
CA LEU A 148 15.11 3.08 3.63
C LEU A 148 15.07 2.92 2.10
N HIS A 149 15.86 3.65 1.32
CA HIS A 149 15.80 3.62 -0.14
C HIS A 149 15.97 2.21 -0.71
N THR A 150 16.88 1.40 -0.15
CA THR A 150 17.04 0.00 -0.57
C THR A 150 15.79 -0.82 -0.29
N ALA A 151 15.18 -0.66 0.89
CA ALA A 151 13.95 -1.37 1.24
C ALA A 151 12.78 -0.94 0.34
N MET A 152 12.65 0.36 0.06
CA MET A 152 11.66 0.90 -0.87
C MET A 152 11.82 0.31 -2.27
N SER A 153 13.05 0.33 -2.81
CA SER A 153 13.34 -0.23 -4.14
C SER A 153 13.03 -1.72 -4.23
N LEU A 154 13.50 -2.52 -3.26
CA LEU A 154 13.27 -3.97 -3.27
C LEU A 154 11.79 -4.32 -3.14
N CYS A 155 11.04 -3.60 -2.31
CA CYS A 155 9.60 -3.79 -2.17
C CYS A 155 8.86 -3.52 -3.49
N VAL A 156 9.15 -2.40 -4.14
CA VAL A 156 8.55 -2.05 -5.44
C VAL A 156 8.97 -3.03 -6.53
N LEU A 157 10.25 -3.38 -6.62
CA LEU A 157 10.73 -4.34 -7.63
C LEU A 157 10.07 -5.71 -7.48
N ALA A 158 9.92 -6.21 -6.26
CA ALA A 158 9.22 -7.47 -5.99
C ALA A 158 7.74 -7.40 -6.40
N ALA A 159 7.05 -6.31 -6.04
CA ALA A 159 5.66 -6.12 -6.43
C ALA A 159 5.49 -6.03 -7.95
N ARG A 160 6.37 -5.31 -8.65
CA ARG A 160 6.32 -5.20 -10.12
C ARG A 160 6.65 -6.53 -10.81
N ALA A 161 7.61 -7.30 -10.31
CA ALA A 161 7.93 -8.63 -10.83
C ALA A 161 6.74 -9.59 -10.71
N ALA A 162 5.98 -9.51 -9.62
CA ALA A 162 4.78 -10.32 -9.39
C ALA A 162 3.49 -9.71 -9.99
N GLY A 163 3.55 -8.51 -10.58
CA GLY A 163 2.38 -7.82 -11.15
C GLY A 163 1.34 -7.39 -10.12
N ILE A 164 1.76 -7.02 -8.91
CA ILE A 164 0.88 -6.64 -7.80
C ILE A 164 1.14 -5.21 -7.32
N THR A 165 0.24 -4.71 -6.46
CA THR A 165 0.30 -3.37 -5.86
C THR A 165 1.42 -3.26 -4.81
N ALA A 166 2.06 -2.09 -4.74
CA ALA A 166 2.99 -1.69 -3.69
C ALA A 166 2.52 -0.42 -2.99
N LEU A 167 2.39 -0.45 -1.67
CA LEU A 167 2.06 0.72 -0.84
C LEU A 167 3.23 1.08 0.06
N ASP A 168 3.54 2.38 0.12
CA ASP A 168 4.54 2.89 1.05
C ASP A 168 4.00 2.96 2.49
N GLY A 169 4.90 2.95 3.46
CA GLY A 169 4.61 2.97 4.87
C GLY A 169 4.19 4.34 5.42
N VAL A 170 3.82 4.35 6.68
CA VAL A 170 3.33 5.53 7.41
C VAL A 170 4.41 6.61 7.62
N HIS A 171 3.97 7.81 7.94
CA HIS A 171 4.79 8.94 8.40
C HIS A 171 4.27 9.41 9.75
N ASN A 172 5.14 9.41 10.75
CA ASN A 172 4.72 9.58 12.14
C ASN A 172 4.63 11.03 12.60
N ASP A 173 5.41 11.94 11.99
CA ASP A 173 5.39 13.35 12.37
C ASP A 173 4.20 14.05 11.70
N LEU A 174 3.24 14.47 12.53
CA LEU A 174 2.02 15.13 12.06
C LEU A 174 2.21 16.65 11.89
N ASP A 175 3.23 17.22 12.50
CA ASP A 175 3.52 18.65 12.46
C ASP A 175 4.44 19.01 11.29
N ALA A 176 5.21 18.06 10.77
CA ALA A 176 6.13 18.22 9.65
C ALA A 176 5.43 18.08 8.28
N ALA A 177 4.47 18.94 7.98
CA ALA A 177 3.65 18.84 6.78
C ALA A 177 4.44 18.90 5.47
N GLN A 178 5.57 19.62 5.41
CA GLN A 178 6.42 19.68 4.22
C GLN A 178 7.19 18.37 4.01
N ASP A 179 7.74 17.80 5.08
CA ASP A 179 8.48 16.55 5.02
C ASP A 179 7.56 15.40 4.63
N PHE A 180 6.32 15.43 5.11
CA PHE A 180 5.30 14.49 4.67
C PHE A 180 5.02 14.59 3.17
N ARG A 181 4.85 15.81 2.61
CA ARG A 181 4.68 15.99 1.15
C ARG A 181 5.89 15.48 0.38
N ASN A 182 7.10 15.78 0.84
CA ASN A 182 8.34 15.28 0.24
C ASN A 182 8.40 13.75 0.26
N ALA A 183 7.99 13.12 1.37
CA ALA A 183 7.91 11.68 1.50
C ALA A 183 6.88 11.05 0.55
N CYS A 184 5.74 11.72 0.30
CA CYS A 184 4.74 11.26 -0.68
C CYS A 184 5.29 11.31 -2.11
N VAL A 185 5.94 12.42 -2.49
CA VAL A 185 6.58 12.57 -3.81
C VAL A 185 7.66 11.52 -3.99
N MET A 186 8.53 11.35 -3.00
CA MET A 186 9.58 10.33 -3.01
C MET A 186 8.99 8.93 -3.23
N ALA A 187 7.96 8.54 -2.48
CA ALA A 187 7.34 7.24 -2.62
C ALA A 187 6.76 7.02 -4.03
N ARG A 188 6.07 8.02 -4.59
CA ARG A 188 5.61 8.00 -5.99
C ARG A 188 6.78 7.81 -6.96
N ASP A 189 7.87 8.55 -6.78
CA ASP A 189 9.03 8.53 -7.67
C ASP A 189 9.81 7.20 -7.57
N PHE A 190 9.76 6.52 -6.41
CA PHE A 190 10.22 5.13 -6.26
C PHE A 190 9.30 4.11 -6.95
N GLY A 191 8.09 4.51 -7.32
CA GLY A 191 7.15 3.65 -8.04
C GLY A 191 6.10 2.97 -7.18
N PHE A 192 5.87 3.41 -5.94
CA PHE A 192 4.71 2.95 -5.17
C PHE A 192 3.40 3.42 -5.81
N ASP A 193 2.33 2.67 -5.59
CA ASP A 193 0.98 2.98 -6.09
C ASP A 193 0.19 3.87 -5.15
N GLY A 194 0.60 3.95 -3.90
CA GLY A 194 -0.03 4.73 -2.84
C GLY A 194 0.78 4.67 -1.56
N LYS A 195 0.17 5.15 -0.48
CA LYS A 195 0.80 5.25 0.83
C LYS A 195 -0.21 5.04 1.95
N SER A 196 0.15 4.26 2.96
CA SER A 196 -0.63 4.18 4.20
C SER A 196 -0.46 5.45 5.04
N VAL A 197 -1.56 5.88 5.68
CA VAL A 197 -1.60 7.07 6.53
C VAL A 197 -2.22 6.74 7.88
N ILE A 198 -1.85 7.50 8.90
CA ILE A 198 -2.30 7.31 10.28
C ILE A 198 -3.18 8.46 10.80
N HIS A 199 -3.28 9.56 10.04
CA HIS A 199 -4.08 10.70 10.43
C HIS A 199 -4.84 11.30 9.24
N PRO A 200 -6.10 11.80 9.45
CA PRO A 200 -6.89 12.39 8.37
C PRO A 200 -6.23 13.58 7.65
N SER A 201 -5.41 14.39 8.34
CA SER A 201 -4.70 15.53 7.73
C SER A 201 -3.70 15.12 6.64
N GLN A 202 -3.31 13.84 6.61
CA GLN A 202 -2.36 13.32 5.63
C GLN A 202 -3.02 12.95 4.29
N ILE A 203 -4.33 12.68 4.28
CA ILE A 203 -5.03 12.12 3.11
C ILE A 203 -4.94 13.02 1.87
N ALA A 204 -5.20 14.32 2.03
CA ALA A 204 -5.19 15.23 0.90
C ALA A 204 -3.82 15.31 0.19
N ALA A 205 -2.73 15.31 0.98
CA ALA A 205 -1.38 15.35 0.42
C ALA A 205 -1.00 14.04 -0.30
N VAL A 206 -1.44 12.88 0.20
CA VAL A 206 -1.24 11.60 -0.49
C VAL A 206 -2.02 11.58 -1.80
N ASN A 207 -3.32 11.90 -1.76
CA ASN A 207 -4.16 11.92 -2.96
C ASN A 207 -3.57 12.86 -4.03
N GLN A 208 -3.09 14.04 -3.61
CA GLN A 208 -2.44 14.97 -4.54
C GLN A 208 -1.15 14.40 -5.15
N ALA A 209 -0.31 13.74 -4.34
CA ALA A 209 0.98 13.23 -4.81
C ALA A 209 0.83 12.03 -5.76
N PHE A 210 -0.15 11.16 -5.53
CA PHE A 210 -0.34 9.92 -6.30
C PHE A 210 -1.35 10.05 -7.44
N SER A 211 -2.11 11.15 -7.52
CA SER A 211 -2.97 11.44 -8.67
C SER A 211 -2.17 12.11 -9.79
N PRO A 212 -2.41 11.77 -11.05
CA PRO A 212 -1.81 12.48 -12.17
C PRO A 212 -2.20 13.97 -12.18
N SER A 213 -1.22 14.85 -12.36
CA SER A 213 -1.49 16.28 -12.51
C SER A 213 -2.14 16.59 -13.87
N PRO A 214 -2.81 17.75 -14.04
CA PRO A 214 -3.30 18.19 -15.32
C PRO A 214 -2.19 18.23 -16.41
N ASP A 215 -0.97 18.60 -16.03
CA ASP A 215 0.18 18.64 -16.94
C ASP A 215 0.63 17.23 -17.35
N ASP A 216 0.64 16.26 -16.40
CA ASP A 216 0.93 14.86 -16.70
C ASP A 216 -0.10 14.30 -17.69
N ILE A 217 -1.38 14.58 -17.48
CA ILE A 217 -2.47 14.16 -18.37
C ILE A 217 -2.32 14.78 -19.76
N ALA A 218 -2.05 16.08 -19.83
CA ALA A 218 -1.88 16.77 -21.09
C ALA A 218 -0.67 16.23 -21.87
N TYR A 219 0.44 15.98 -21.17
CA TYR A 219 1.64 15.41 -21.77
C TYR A 219 1.39 13.96 -22.24
N ALA A 220 0.76 13.13 -21.43
CA ALA A 220 0.43 11.75 -21.77
C ALA A 220 -0.43 11.67 -23.05
N ARG A 221 -1.44 12.53 -23.21
CA ARG A 221 -2.24 12.62 -24.44
C ARG A 221 -1.38 12.96 -25.65
N ARG A 222 -0.48 13.95 -25.53
CA ARG A 222 0.42 14.37 -26.63
C ARG A 222 1.36 13.23 -27.04
N VAL A 223 1.87 12.44 -26.08
CA VAL A 223 2.71 11.26 -26.35
C VAL A 223 1.93 10.24 -27.17
N LEU A 224 0.73 9.85 -26.73
CA LEU A 224 -0.09 8.87 -27.46
C LEU A 224 -0.49 9.38 -28.85
N ASP A 225 -0.88 10.65 -28.98
CA ASP A 225 -1.21 11.26 -30.27
C ASP A 225 0.01 11.27 -31.23
N ALA A 226 1.21 11.49 -30.70
CA ALA A 226 2.43 11.48 -31.51
C ALA A 226 2.73 10.06 -32.05
N PHE A 227 2.60 9.02 -31.22
CA PHE A 227 2.73 7.64 -31.68
C PHE A 227 1.64 7.23 -32.65
N ALA A 228 0.40 7.67 -32.47
CA ALA A 228 -0.70 7.39 -33.39
C ALA A 228 -0.50 7.98 -34.79
N ARG A 229 0.24 9.11 -34.92
CA ARG A 229 0.58 9.74 -36.21
C ARG A 229 1.73 9.02 -36.94
N GLU A 230 2.49 8.20 -36.25
CA GLU A 230 3.65 7.48 -36.80
C GLU A 230 3.56 5.97 -36.57
N PRO A 231 2.52 5.30 -37.10
CA PRO A 231 2.27 3.89 -36.83
C PRO A 231 3.43 3.01 -37.28
N GLY A 232 3.80 2.04 -36.43
CA GLY A 232 4.88 1.08 -36.70
C GLY A 232 6.28 1.60 -36.39
N LYS A 233 6.46 2.86 -35.97
CA LYS A 233 7.75 3.34 -35.47
C LYS A 233 7.95 2.97 -34.02
N GLY A 234 9.08 2.33 -33.70
CA GLY A 234 9.49 2.03 -32.31
C GLY A 234 10.05 3.23 -31.56
N VAL A 235 10.46 4.28 -32.32
CA VAL A 235 11.06 5.52 -31.79
C VAL A 235 10.53 6.71 -32.57
N ILE A 236 10.12 7.74 -31.85
CA ILE A 236 9.65 9.03 -32.41
C ILE A 236 10.30 10.21 -31.70
N THR A 237 10.08 11.43 -32.18
CA THR A 237 10.53 12.65 -31.50
C THR A 237 9.34 13.55 -31.16
N LEU A 238 9.22 13.95 -29.90
CA LEU A 238 8.27 14.94 -29.42
C LEU A 238 9.02 16.00 -28.59
N ASP A 239 8.82 17.29 -28.88
CA ASP A 239 9.46 18.40 -28.16
C ASP A 239 10.99 18.28 -28.04
N ARG A 240 11.67 17.82 -29.09
CA ARG A 240 13.12 17.53 -29.11
C ARG A 240 13.57 16.39 -28.17
N ARG A 241 12.64 15.58 -27.65
CA ARG A 241 12.92 14.38 -26.88
C ARG A 241 12.66 13.15 -27.74
N MET A 242 13.56 12.20 -27.68
CA MET A 242 13.35 10.87 -28.22
C MET A 242 12.41 10.11 -27.29
N LEU A 243 11.37 9.51 -27.86
CA LEU A 243 10.40 8.67 -27.16
C LEU A 243 10.41 7.29 -27.78
N GLU A 244 10.33 6.28 -26.93
CA GLU A 244 10.23 4.88 -27.30
C GLU A 244 8.83 4.33 -27.02
N ALA A 245 8.50 3.14 -27.48
CA ALA A 245 7.22 2.48 -27.22
C ALA A 245 6.89 2.41 -25.71
N LEU A 246 7.91 2.28 -24.86
CA LEU A 246 7.80 2.34 -23.41
C LEU A 246 7.13 3.64 -22.90
N ASP A 247 7.42 4.78 -23.56
CA ASP A 247 6.83 6.07 -23.19
C ASP A 247 5.32 6.10 -23.48
N ALA A 248 4.89 5.42 -24.55
CA ALA A 248 3.46 5.26 -24.84
C ALA A 248 2.75 4.41 -23.76
N ASP A 249 3.39 3.34 -23.29
CA ASP A 249 2.85 2.53 -22.20
C ASP A 249 2.76 3.32 -20.87
N ILE A 250 3.75 4.16 -20.59
CA ILE A 250 3.73 5.07 -19.43
C ILE A 250 2.59 6.06 -19.55
N ALA A 251 2.43 6.69 -20.73
CA ALA A 251 1.37 7.65 -21.00
C ALA A 251 -0.03 7.02 -20.85
N ALA A 252 -0.23 5.80 -21.37
CA ALA A 252 -1.48 5.07 -21.22
C ALA A 252 -1.81 4.80 -19.74
N ARG A 253 -0.83 4.40 -18.93
CA ARG A 253 -1.02 4.20 -17.49
C ARG A 253 -1.38 5.50 -16.74
N ILE A 254 -0.78 6.63 -17.13
CA ILE A 254 -1.14 7.94 -16.54
C ILE A 254 -2.60 8.26 -16.83
N LEU A 255 -3.07 8.10 -18.07
CA LEU A 255 -4.46 8.35 -18.42
C LEU A 255 -5.42 7.40 -17.71
N ALA A 256 -5.10 6.10 -17.65
CA ALA A 256 -5.90 5.12 -16.93
C ALA A 256 -6.05 5.48 -15.43
N ARG A 257 -4.98 5.96 -14.77
CA ARG A 257 -5.04 6.45 -13.39
C ARG A 257 -5.90 7.71 -13.23
N ALA A 258 -6.04 8.50 -14.29
CA ALA A 258 -6.91 9.69 -14.33
C ALA A 258 -8.37 9.35 -14.68
N GLY A 259 -8.71 8.06 -14.92
CA GLY A 259 -10.03 7.62 -15.34
C GLY A 259 -10.37 7.98 -16.78
N LEU A 260 -9.36 8.09 -17.67
CA LEU A 260 -9.46 8.54 -19.05
C LEU A 260 -9.04 7.45 -20.04
#